data_c274b7652663eddcef38b654ceda99a1
#
_entry.id   c274b7652663eddcef38b654ceda99a1
#
_cell.length_a   1.000
_cell.length_b   1.000
_cell.length_c   1.000
_cell.angle_alpha   90.00
_cell.angle_beta   90.00
_cell.angle_gamma   90.00
#
_symmetry.space_group_name_H-M   'P 1'
#
loop_
_entity.id
_entity.type
_entity.pdbx_description
1 polymer ?
#
loop_
_entity_poly.entity_id
_entity_poly.type
_entity_poly.pdbx_seq_one_letter_code
_entity_poly.pdbx_strand_id
1 'polypeptide(L)'
;MKFIGQYITPSRFITSEGRQHGNTIKILPIDFMQNEDGGVNKSIQYDDTGTIGVRASDAGSELYAFVSIPEGKTAKSVIIYGNDTANTVEVFEANVNASGLTDKTPGGGCVVGTACEMTDVTASSTNYLAIRVTVTATSDIIYGGLLTIS
;
A
#
# COMPACT_ATOMS: atom_id res chain seq x y z
N MET A 1 51.61 9.14 -0.35
CA MET A 1 50.40 8.89 -1.12
C MET A 1 49.36 8.37 -0.17
N LYS A 2 48.37 9.18 0.19
CA LYS A 2 47.27 8.78 1.12
C LYS A 2 46.15 8.22 0.29
N PHE A 3 45.87 6.92 0.38
CA PHE A 3 44.65 6.34 -0.11
C PHE A 3 43.53 6.66 0.87
N ILE A 4 42.64 7.54 0.46
CA ILE A 4 41.36 7.73 1.15
C ILE A 4 40.46 6.59 0.64
N GLY A 5 40.36 5.52 1.44
CA GLY A 5 39.40 4.48 1.20
C GLY A 5 37.99 5.04 1.35
N GLN A 6 37.28 5.24 0.24
CA GLN A 6 35.84 5.38 0.29
C GLN A 6 35.27 4.05 0.74
N TYR A 7 34.83 4.01 1.97
CA TYR A 7 33.95 2.93 2.41
C TYR A 7 32.62 3.08 1.69
N ILE A 8 32.46 2.32 0.61
CA ILE A 8 31.16 2.10 0.02
C ILE A 8 30.41 1.22 1.02
N THR A 9 29.63 1.83 1.90
CA THR A 9 28.64 1.08 2.67
C THR A 9 27.65 0.50 1.68
N PRO A 10 27.53 -0.83 1.56
CA PRO A 10 26.47 -1.40 0.77
C PRO A 10 25.16 -1.10 1.51
N SER A 11 24.46 -0.08 1.07
CA SER A 11 23.08 0.15 1.48
C SER A 11 22.21 -0.96 0.88
N ARG A 12 22.30 -2.14 1.48
CA ARG A 12 21.45 -3.29 1.17
C ARG A 12 20.17 -3.29 2.00
N PHE A 13 19.65 -2.13 2.25
CA PHE A 13 18.30 -2.07 2.76
C PHE A 13 17.38 -1.92 1.56
N ILE A 14 16.36 -2.77 1.49
CA ILE A 14 15.17 -2.51 0.70
C ILE A 14 14.52 -1.32 1.41
N THR A 15 15.12 -0.17 1.21
CA THR A 15 14.58 1.10 1.68
C THR A 15 13.42 1.45 0.76
N SER A 16 12.52 2.27 1.26
CA SER A 16 11.51 2.93 0.44
C SER A 16 12.12 3.56 -0.84
N GLU A 17 13.40 3.87 -0.84
CA GLU A 17 14.17 4.39 -1.99
C GLU A 17 14.10 3.49 -3.23
N GLY A 18 14.15 2.16 -3.09
CA GLY A 18 14.01 1.24 -4.22
C GLY A 18 12.59 1.20 -4.80
N ARG A 19 11.59 1.66 -4.05
CA ARG A 19 10.19 1.75 -4.47
C ARG A 19 9.79 3.17 -4.85
N GLN A 20 10.57 4.16 -4.42
CA GLN A 20 10.31 5.57 -4.71
C GLN A 20 10.80 5.93 -6.12
N HIS A 21 9.95 6.61 -6.87
CA HIS A 21 10.30 7.24 -8.15
C HIS A 21 9.76 8.67 -8.16
N GLY A 22 10.65 9.64 -7.99
CA GLY A 22 10.24 11.04 -7.83
C GLY A 22 9.34 11.23 -6.60
N ASN A 23 8.13 11.70 -6.83
CA ASN A 23 7.12 11.94 -5.79
C ASN A 23 6.13 10.77 -5.63
N THR A 24 6.48 9.57 -6.09
CA THR A 24 5.62 8.39 -5.94
C THR A 24 6.35 7.23 -5.29
N ILE A 25 5.63 6.43 -4.51
CA ILE A 25 6.09 5.17 -3.93
C ILE A 25 5.22 4.05 -4.51
N LYS A 26 5.86 3.01 -5.04
CA LYS A 26 5.18 1.83 -5.57
C LYS A 26 4.66 0.94 -4.45
N ILE A 27 3.41 0.53 -4.57
CA ILE A 27 2.78 -0.52 -3.77
C ILE A 27 2.74 -1.76 -4.65
N LEU A 28 3.50 -2.78 -4.27
CA LEU A 28 3.63 -4.00 -5.08
C LEU A 28 2.57 -5.03 -4.68
N PRO A 29 2.26 -6.02 -5.53
CA PRO A 29 1.35 -7.10 -5.17
C PRO A 29 1.74 -7.83 -3.88
N ILE A 30 3.03 -8.00 -3.63
CA ILE A 30 3.56 -8.66 -2.41
C ILE A 30 3.28 -7.87 -1.13
N ASP A 31 2.95 -6.59 -1.21
CA ASP A 31 2.67 -5.75 -0.05
C ASP A 31 1.27 -6.00 0.53
N PHE A 32 0.40 -6.65 -0.24
CA PHE A 32 -0.94 -6.96 0.21
C PHE A 32 -0.98 -8.23 1.04
N MET A 33 -1.60 -8.11 2.20
CA MET A 33 -1.90 -9.23 3.08
C MET A 33 -3.40 -9.24 3.41
N GLN A 34 -3.88 -10.40 3.78
CA GLN A 34 -5.27 -10.60 4.15
C GLN A 34 -5.57 -10.06 5.54
N ASN A 35 -6.76 -9.49 5.72
CA ASN A 35 -7.31 -9.18 7.02
C ASN A 35 -8.04 -10.42 7.60
N GLU A 36 -7.95 -10.61 8.91
CA GLU A 36 -8.73 -11.60 9.65
C GLU A 36 -10.11 -11.05 9.97
N ASP A 37 -11.01 -11.03 9.01
CA ASP A 37 -12.42 -10.74 9.29
C ASP A 37 -13.23 -12.03 9.43
N GLY A 38 -13.35 -12.47 10.66
CA GLY A 38 -14.38 -13.33 11.18
C GLY A 38 -14.79 -14.51 10.35
N GLY A 39 -13.88 -15.41 10.03
CA GLY A 39 -14.27 -16.72 9.57
C GLY A 39 -13.66 -17.14 8.25
N VAL A 40 -13.17 -18.32 8.28
CA VAL A 40 -12.90 -19.27 7.19
C VAL A 40 -11.90 -18.82 6.13
N ASN A 41 -10.64 -19.25 6.32
CA ASN A 41 -9.65 -19.55 5.25
C ASN A 41 -9.66 -18.65 3.99
N LYS A 42 -9.83 -17.35 4.18
CA LYS A 42 -9.63 -16.39 3.10
C LYS A 42 -8.14 -16.39 2.77
N SER A 43 -7.75 -16.91 1.64
CA SER A 43 -6.35 -16.88 1.19
C SER A 43 -6.14 -15.78 0.18
N ILE A 44 -4.96 -15.16 0.23
CA ILE A 44 -4.47 -14.32 -0.84
C ILE A 44 -3.58 -15.15 -1.74
N GLN A 45 -3.76 -15.01 -3.06
CA GLN A 45 -3.00 -15.73 -4.07
C GLN A 45 -2.42 -14.77 -5.07
N TYR A 46 -1.17 -14.99 -5.47
CA TYR A 46 -0.59 -14.31 -6.60
C TYR A 46 -0.99 -15.06 -7.87
N ASP A 47 -1.58 -14.36 -8.83
CA ASP A 47 -1.97 -14.90 -10.12
C ASP A 47 -0.98 -14.40 -11.17
N ASP A 48 -0.41 -15.34 -11.94
CA ASP A 48 0.49 -15.06 -13.07
C ASP A 48 -0.01 -15.67 -14.37
N THR A 49 -1.22 -16.22 -14.37
CA THR A 49 -1.84 -16.88 -15.53
C THR A 49 -2.63 -15.86 -16.35
N GLY A 50 -1.93 -15.10 -17.17
CA GLY A 50 -2.52 -14.14 -18.11
C GLY A 50 -2.80 -12.75 -17.54
N THR A 51 -2.92 -12.60 -16.23
CA THR A 51 -3.07 -11.33 -15.53
C THR A 51 -2.27 -11.38 -14.25
N ILE A 52 -1.32 -10.47 -14.09
CA ILE A 52 -0.42 -10.45 -12.94
C ILE A 52 -1.04 -9.65 -11.80
N GLY A 53 -1.10 -10.22 -10.60
CA GLY A 53 -1.58 -9.51 -9.41
C GLY A 53 -1.93 -10.44 -8.26
N VAL A 54 -2.57 -9.89 -7.25
CA VAL A 54 -3.09 -10.67 -6.11
C VAL A 54 -4.61 -10.69 -6.12
N ARG A 55 -5.18 -11.81 -5.73
CA ARG A 55 -6.61 -12.00 -5.55
C ARG A 55 -6.91 -12.67 -4.21
N ALA A 56 -8.11 -12.47 -3.71
CA ALA A 56 -8.61 -13.16 -2.53
C ALA A 56 -9.47 -14.37 -2.94
N SER A 57 -9.52 -15.38 -2.07
CA SER A 57 -10.35 -16.58 -2.30
C SER A 57 -11.85 -16.33 -2.15
N ASP A 58 -12.23 -15.24 -1.48
CA ASP A 58 -13.64 -14.93 -1.19
C ASP A 58 -13.98 -13.47 -1.52
N ALA A 59 -15.20 -13.26 -2.02
CA ALA A 59 -15.79 -11.94 -2.15
C ALA A 59 -15.97 -11.28 -0.76
N GLY A 60 -15.82 -9.95 -0.71
CA GLY A 60 -15.86 -9.20 0.54
C GLY A 60 -14.58 -9.30 1.36
N SER A 61 -13.53 -9.96 0.84
CA SER A 61 -12.23 -9.99 1.52
C SER A 61 -11.59 -8.62 1.53
N GLU A 62 -10.95 -8.29 2.65
CA GLU A 62 -10.14 -7.08 2.80
C GLU A 62 -8.65 -7.41 2.67
N LEU A 63 -7.98 -6.70 1.80
CA LEU A 63 -6.54 -6.78 1.59
C LEU A 63 -5.88 -5.51 2.10
N TYR A 64 -4.88 -5.64 2.96
CA TYR A 64 -4.12 -4.52 3.49
C TYR A 64 -2.73 -4.44 2.90
N ALA A 65 -2.33 -3.25 2.45
CA ALA A 65 -0.95 -2.90 2.16
C ALA A 65 -0.47 -1.84 3.14
N PHE A 66 0.76 -1.98 3.64
CA PHE A 66 1.34 -1.05 4.60
C PHE A 66 2.50 -0.29 3.95
N VAL A 67 2.48 1.04 4.06
CA VAL A 67 3.46 1.91 3.41
C VAL A 67 4.02 2.92 4.40
N SER A 68 5.34 2.93 4.55
CA SER A 68 6.04 3.98 5.29
C SER A 68 6.15 5.25 4.46
N ILE A 69 5.91 6.39 5.09
CA ILE A 69 6.11 7.70 4.47
C ILE A 69 7.55 8.13 4.75
N PRO A 70 8.36 8.48 3.73
CA PRO A 70 9.72 8.93 3.93
C PRO A 70 9.80 10.17 4.80
N GLU A 71 10.85 10.28 5.61
CA GLU A 71 11.08 11.44 6.47
C GLU A 71 11.05 12.76 5.67
N GLY A 72 10.40 13.77 6.24
CA GLY A 72 10.23 15.08 5.61
C GLY A 72 9.21 15.11 4.47
N LYS A 73 8.51 13.99 4.20
CA LYS A 73 7.48 13.90 3.17
C LYS A 73 6.08 13.86 3.77
N THR A 74 5.12 14.21 2.91
CA THR A 74 3.69 14.17 3.22
C THR A 74 2.97 13.33 2.17
N ALA A 75 2.24 12.32 2.61
CA ALA A 75 1.37 11.53 1.76
C ALA A 75 0.13 12.35 1.36
N LYS A 76 -0.23 12.31 0.07
CA LYS A 76 -1.28 13.14 -0.53
C LYS A 76 -2.43 12.33 -1.13
N SER A 77 -2.10 11.33 -1.91
CA SER A 77 -3.09 10.48 -2.58
C SER A 77 -2.58 9.07 -2.80
N VAL A 78 -3.50 8.15 -2.91
CA VAL A 78 -3.24 6.74 -3.24
C VAL A 78 -4.05 6.37 -4.47
N ILE A 79 -3.46 5.64 -5.39
CA ILE A 79 -4.19 4.95 -6.45
C ILE A 79 -3.86 3.46 -6.41
N ILE A 80 -4.88 2.63 -6.39
CA ILE A 80 -4.76 1.17 -6.51
C ILE A 80 -5.26 0.76 -7.88
N TYR A 81 -4.50 -0.08 -8.55
CA TYR A 81 -4.84 -0.62 -9.86
C TYR A 81 -5.34 -2.06 -9.73
N GLY A 82 -6.32 -2.40 -10.49
CA GLY A 82 -6.94 -3.73 -10.55
C GLY A 82 -7.85 -3.87 -11.76
N ASN A 83 -8.47 -5.03 -11.91
CA ASN A 83 -9.36 -5.32 -13.04
C ASN A 83 -10.83 -4.91 -12.80
N ASP A 84 -11.22 -4.57 -11.57
CA ASP A 84 -12.60 -4.18 -11.26
C ASP A 84 -12.65 -2.88 -10.44
N THR A 85 -13.39 -1.91 -10.95
CA THR A 85 -13.61 -0.60 -10.33
C THR A 85 -14.71 -0.62 -9.26
N ALA A 86 -15.41 -1.73 -9.07
CA ALA A 86 -16.35 -1.91 -7.96
C ALA A 86 -15.64 -2.13 -6.62
N ASN A 87 -14.35 -2.49 -6.64
CA ASN A 87 -13.54 -2.67 -5.44
C ASN A 87 -13.28 -1.32 -4.77
N THR A 88 -13.48 -1.26 -3.45
CA THR A 88 -13.29 -0.02 -2.68
C THR A 88 -11.88 0.09 -2.12
N VAL A 89 -11.42 1.32 -1.97
CA VAL A 89 -10.12 1.67 -1.39
C VAL A 89 -10.33 2.61 -0.21
N GLU A 90 -9.73 2.30 0.93
CA GLU A 90 -9.72 3.13 2.11
C GLU A 90 -8.29 3.29 2.62
N VAL A 91 -7.98 4.45 3.14
CA VAL A 91 -6.63 4.79 3.62
C VAL A 91 -6.71 5.21 5.07
N PHE A 92 -5.88 4.60 5.90
CA PHE A 92 -5.78 4.90 7.32
C PHE A 92 -4.36 5.32 7.69
N GLU A 93 -4.23 6.24 8.63
CA GLU A 93 -3.00 6.46 9.37
C GLU A 93 -2.97 5.56 10.59
N ALA A 94 -1.85 4.89 10.78
CA ALA A 94 -1.56 4.05 11.94
C ALA A 94 -0.21 4.42 12.54
N ASN A 95 0.05 3.95 13.77
CA ASN A 95 1.30 4.17 14.48
C ASN A 95 1.85 2.85 15.02
N VAL A 96 3.16 2.64 14.95
CA VAL A 96 3.81 1.41 15.44
C VAL A 96 3.72 1.25 16.96
N ASN A 97 3.41 2.30 17.68
CA ASN A 97 3.28 2.34 19.14
C ASN A 97 1.83 2.48 19.65
N ALA A 98 0.85 2.32 18.77
CA ALA A 98 -0.58 2.41 19.12
C ALA A 98 -1.38 1.40 18.31
N SER A 99 -2.56 1.01 18.80
CA SER A 99 -3.44 0.03 18.15
C SER A 99 -4.56 0.64 17.31
N GLY A 100 -4.68 1.97 17.25
CA GLY A 100 -5.76 2.64 16.53
C GLY A 100 -5.43 2.93 15.07
N LEU A 101 -6.47 2.92 14.23
CA LEU A 101 -6.43 3.41 12.86
C LEU A 101 -7.23 4.71 12.78
N THR A 102 -6.66 5.72 12.11
CA THR A 102 -7.36 6.99 11.84
C THR A 102 -7.68 7.05 10.35
N ASP A 103 -8.96 7.10 10.03
CA ASP A 103 -9.42 7.19 8.64
C ASP A 103 -8.97 8.50 8.00
N LYS A 104 -8.33 8.38 6.84
CA LYS A 104 -7.87 9.48 5.99
C LYS A 104 -8.58 9.51 4.64
N THR A 105 -9.48 8.57 4.42
CA THR A 105 -10.27 8.49 3.19
C THR A 105 -11.22 9.68 3.08
N PRO A 106 -11.35 10.32 1.91
CA PRO A 106 -12.33 11.39 1.72
C PRO A 106 -13.76 10.83 1.84
N GLY A 107 -14.67 11.67 2.26
CA GLY A 107 -16.09 11.32 2.37
C GLY A 107 -16.64 10.76 1.06
N GLY A 108 -17.25 9.58 1.13
CA GLY A 108 -17.76 8.86 -0.04
C GLY A 108 -16.91 7.69 -0.51
N GLY A 109 -15.72 7.51 0.07
CA GLY A 109 -14.81 6.42 -0.28
C GLY A 109 -14.08 6.63 -1.61
N CYS A 110 -13.19 5.70 -1.90
CA CYS A 110 -12.45 5.63 -3.14
C CYS A 110 -12.66 4.27 -3.80
N VAL A 111 -12.33 4.16 -5.07
CA VAL A 111 -12.43 2.89 -5.82
C VAL A 111 -11.13 2.60 -6.57
N VAL A 112 -10.91 1.34 -6.87
CA VAL A 112 -9.79 0.87 -7.70
C VAL A 112 -9.81 1.59 -9.05
N GLY A 113 -8.64 1.98 -9.55
CA GLY A 113 -8.46 2.70 -10.81
C GLY A 113 -8.61 4.22 -10.70
N THR A 114 -9.00 4.75 -9.53
CA THR A 114 -9.18 6.19 -9.31
C THR A 114 -8.27 6.68 -8.19
N ALA A 115 -7.66 7.85 -8.35
CA ALA A 115 -6.86 8.46 -7.29
C ALA A 115 -7.74 8.80 -6.08
N CYS A 116 -7.34 8.32 -4.92
CA CYS A 116 -7.93 8.63 -3.63
C CYS A 116 -7.18 9.80 -3.02
N GLU A 117 -7.71 11.01 -3.17
CA GLU A 117 -7.18 12.23 -2.56
C GLU A 117 -7.48 12.21 -1.07
N MET A 118 -6.54 11.74 -0.29
CA MET A 118 -6.71 11.53 1.16
C MET A 118 -6.42 12.81 1.95
N THR A 119 -6.85 12.84 3.22
CA THR A 119 -6.35 13.85 4.15
C THR A 119 -4.86 13.68 4.34
N ASP A 120 -4.10 14.75 4.17
CA ASP A 120 -2.65 14.75 4.25
C ASP A 120 -2.10 14.07 5.50
N VAL A 121 -1.09 13.23 5.31
CA VAL A 121 -0.37 12.58 6.41
C VAL A 121 1.11 12.88 6.28
N THR A 122 1.61 13.72 7.18
CA THR A 122 3.04 14.02 7.25
C THR A 122 3.77 12.92 8.00
N ALA A 123 4.93 12.52 7.48
CA ALA A 123 5.77 11.50 8.11
C ALA A 123 6.14 11.87 9.55
N SER A 124 6.07 10.90 10.44
CA SER A 124 6.61 10.94 11.80
C SER A 124 7.48 9.72 12.06
N SER A 125 8.12 9.67 13.21
CA SER A 125 8.94 8.53 13.60
C SER A 125 8.14 7.26 13.88
N THR A 126 6.80 7.35 13.97
CA THR A 126 5.95 6.23 14.37
C THR A 126 4.82 5.94 13.40
N ASN A 127 4.41 6.90 12.54
CA ASN A 127 3.27 6.67 11.67
C ASN A 127 3.61 5.95 10.37
N TYR A 128 2.61 5.31 9.81
CA TYR A 128 2.61 4.69 8.49
C TYR A 128 1.17 4.70 7.94
N LEU A 129 1.02 4.38 6.66
CA LEU A 129 -0.29 4.20 6.04
C LEU A 129 -0.67 2.72 6.01
N ALA A 130 -1.91 2.42 6.39
CA ALA A 130 -2.58 1.16 6.13
C ALA A 130 -3.62 1.40 5.03
N ILE A 131 -3.45 0.75 3.89
CA ILE A 131 -4.32 0.90 2.72
C ILE A 131 -5.15 -0.37 2.61
N ARG A 132 -6.46 -0.25 2.73
CA ARG A 132 -7.40 -1.35 2.64
C ARG A 132 -8.06 -1.37 1.26
N VAL A 133 -8.09 -2.55 0.64
CA VAL A 133 -8.87 -2.81 -0.56
C VAL A 133 -9.88 -3.89 -0.24
N THR A 134 -11.16 -3.60 -0.43
CA THR A 134 -12.22 -4.60 -0.29
C THR A 134 -12.62 -5.10 -1.68
N VAL A 135 -12.40 -6.38 -1.94
CA VAL A 135 -12.74 -7.01 -3.22
C VAL A 135 -14.19 -7.48 -3.24
N THR A 136 -14.85 -7.34 -4.37
CA THR A 136 -16.28 -7.68 -4.53
C THR A 136 -16.50 -9.08 -5.07
N ALA A 137 -15.52 -9.65 -5.76
CA ALA A 137 -15.59 -10.98 -6.35
C ALA A 137 -14.25 -11.73 -6.25
N THR A 138 -14.30 -13.06 -6.33
CA THR A 138 -13.11 -13.92 -6.33
C THR A 138 -12.27 -13.80 -7.61
N SER A 139 -12.84 -13.22 -8.67
CA SER A 139 -12.16 -12.92 -9.94
C SER A 139 -11.40 -11.59 -9.91
N ASP A 140 -11.55 -10.80 -8.83
CA ASP A 140 -10.93 -9.50 -8.74
C ASP A 140 -9.44 -9.64 -8.46
N ILE A 141 -8.65 -8.92 -9.26
CA ILE A 141 -7.19 -8.95 -9.20
C ILE A 141 -6.68 -7.53 -8.94
N ILE A 142 -5.86 -7.38 -7.93
CA ILE A 142 -5.19 -6.14 -7.58
C ILE A 142 -3.77 -6.19 -8.11
N TYR A 143 -3.42 -5.27 -9.01
CA TYR A 143 -2.11 -5.22 -9.68
C TYR A 143 -1.04 -4.55 -8.84
N GLY A 144 -1.43 -3.72 -7.90
CA GLY A 144 -0.56 -2.87 -7.08
C GLY A 144 -1.10 -1.45 -7.02
N GLY A 145 -0.23 -0.50 -6.69
CA GLY A 145 -0.65 0.89 -6.58
C GLY A 145 0.51 1.87 -6.51
N LEU A 146 0.15 3.14 -6.35
CA LEU A 146 1.07 4.25 -6.15
C LEU A 146 0.59 5.12 -4.98
N LEU A 147 1.51 5.46 -4.09
CA LEU A 147 1.33 6.52 -3.11
C LEU A 147 2.03 7.78 -3.63
N THR A 148 1.31 8.89 -3.74
CA THR A 148 1.87 10.21 -4.07
C THR A 148 2.30 10.91 -2.80
N ILE A 149 3.51 11.45 -2.80
CA ILE A 149 4.13 12.21 -1.70
C ILE A 149 4.62 13.58 -2.18
N SER A 150 4.73 14.54 -1.26
CA SER A 150 5.29 15.87 -1.54
C SER A 150 6.39 16.23 -0.54
#